data_650a530f4ed08e49360eceb0e5d29a93
#
_entry.id   650a530f4ed08e49360eceb0e5d29a93
#
_cell.length_a   1.000
_cell.length_b   1.000
_cell.length_c   1.000
_cell.angle_alpha   90.00
_cell.angle_beta   90.00
_cell.angle_gamma   90.00
#
_symmetry.space_group_name_H-M   'P 1'
#
loop_
_entity.id
_entity.type
_entity.pdbx_description
1 polymer ?
#
loop_
_entity_poly.entity_id
_entity_poly.type
_entity_poly.pdbx_seq_one_letter_code
_entity_poly.pdbx_strand_id
1 'polypeptide(L)'
;MELIEHATERADSAEVFEIESNSIPVQFESGELESLKYVETNGAALRVIDNGKLGFSTTTNWEDPSQAVERAVETAKFGEKAGFEFPGPTEVKKYDTLDKEISELTAADLIGYGKRITERLEEFDSDLEVNLDLNKSHDKIRVINSNNLAVEEEKTKLSLTVEIKDVSDDDIFSFYENAVAQHLEQFEPMDLVDRVIQKVKWARTESSIERGAFPVIFTPRGSLVLLVSLLAGFNGENVFQGTSPLGDKSGEQVFSKNLKLTDNGTLEGSPTRRSFDDEGLPVEQTTLINDGTAENFLYDLQTAGLASVAPTGNGLKGGLISGADFRAAPSTSPTTLIISPGENTVGELISDIDKGLMVDQVLGLGQGNPLSGEFSNNISVAYKIEGGEITGKVKNTMIAGNVYDLLNGKIKLGKEAEWVGGSLKSPAIVVNDVNVVQKG
;
A
#
# COMPACT_ATOMS: atom_id res chain seq x y z
N MET A 1 -8.72 -20.90 -21.29
CA MET A 1 -10.01 -21.13 -21.97
C MET A 1 -10.83 -22.20 -21.29
N GLU A 2 -10.25 -23.35 -20.93
CA GLU A 2 -11.04 -24.44 -20.32
C GLU A 2 -11.81 -24.05 -19.03
N LEU A 3 -11.19 -23.29 -18.09
CA LEU A 3 -11.85 -22.99 -16.82
C LEU A 3 -13.10 -22.12 -17.00
N ILE A 4 -13.06 -21.10 -17.85
CA ILE A 4 -14.23 -20.24 -18.11
C ILE A 4 -15.33 -20.98 -18.86
N GLU A 5 -14.99 -21.88 -19.79
CA GLU A 5 -15.95 -22.73 -20.52
C GLU A 5 -16.67 -23.66 -19.56
N HIS A 6 -15.95 -24.38 -18.70
CA HIS A 6 -16.52 -25.23 -17.66
C HIS A 6 -17.41 -24.47 -16.66
N ALA A 7 -17.01 -23.23 -16.31
CA ALA A 7 -17.78 -22.40 -15.38
C ALA A 7 -19.11 -21.95 -15.98
N THR A 8 -19.12 -21.57 -17.27
CA THR A 8 -20.35 -21.15 -17.97
C THR A 8 -21.34 -22.28 -18.26
N GLU A 9 -20.91 -23.55 -18.19
CA GLU A 9 -21.81 -24.71 -18.24
C GLU A 9 -22.56 -24.95 -16.90
N ARG A 10 -22.10 -24.36 -15.80
CA ARG A 10 -22.54 -24.66 -14.44
C ARG A 10 -23.12 -23.47 -13.67
N ALA A 11 -22.84 -22.25 -14.11
CA ALA A 11 -23.31 -21.02 -13.49
C ALA A 11 -23.88 -20.07 -14.55
N ASP A 12 -24.69 -19.10 -14.15
CA ASP A 12 -25.30 -18.10 -15.04
C ASP A 12 -24.25 -17.24 -15.73
N SER A 13 -23.18 -16.88 -15.02
CA SER A 13 -22.04 -16.17 -15.56
C SER A 13 -20.77 -16.38 -14.71
N ALA A 14 -19.61 -16.14 -15.31
CA ALA A 14 -18.33 -16.40 -14.65
C ALA A 14 -17.23 -15.41 -15.10
N GLU A 15 -16.24 -15.23 -14.22
CA GLU A 15 -14.99 -14.52 -14.46
C GLU A 15 -13.83 -15.32 -13.91
N VAL A 16 -12.76 -15.36 -14.67
CA VAL A 16 -11.49 -15.98 -14.27
C VAL A 16 -10.38 -14.94 -14.27
N PHE A 17 -9.72 -14.80 -13.14
CA PHE A 17 -8.45 -14.11 -12.99
C PHE A 17 -7.34 -15.15 -13.00
N GLU A 18 -6.42 -15.05 -13.93
CA GLU A 18 -5.25 -15.95 -14.07
C GLU A 18 -3.98 -15.19 -13.73
N ILE A 19 -3.06 -15.85 -13.04
CA ILE A 19 -1.73 -15.34 -12.75
C ILE A 19 -0.67 -16.39 -13.02
N GLU A 20 0.34 -15.99 -13.80
CA GLU A 20 1.63 -16.68 -13.91
C GLU A 20 2.69 -15.75 -13.34
N SER A 21 3.43 -16.18 -12.35
CA SER A 21 4.44 -15.37 -11.68
C SER A 21 5.73 -16.15 -11.50
N ASN A 22 6.83 -15.55 -11.91
CA ASN A 22 8.18 -16.05 -11.67
C ASN A 22 8.92 -15.08 -10.78
N SER A 23 9.35 -15.52 -9.59
CA SER A 23 10.05 -14.66 -8.65
C SER A 23 11.30 -15.30 -8.07
N ILE A 24 12.22 -14.45 -7.65
CA ILE A 24 13.50 -14.83 -7.02
C ILE A 24 13.63 -14.07 -5.70
N PRO A 25 13.04 -14.57 -4.61
CA PRO A 25 13.31 -14.02 -3.29
C PRO A 25 14.72 -14.41 -2.81
N VAL A 26 15.45 -13.42 -2.30
CA VAL A 26 16.78 -13.52 -1.72
C VAL A 26 16.75 -12.85 -0.35
N GLN A 27 17.18 -13.57 0.69
CA GLN A 27 17.17 -13.09 2.06
C GLN A 27 18.59 -13.08 2.64
N PHE A 28 18.90 -12.00 3.33
CA PHE A 28 20.09 -11.90 4.17
C PHE A 28 19.64 -11.75 5.62
N GLU A 29 20.27 -12.49 6.51
CA GLU A 29 20.12 -12.40 7.95
C GLU A 29 21.47 -12.05 8.58
N SER A 30 21.48 -11.03 9.43
CA SER A 30 22.70 -10.52 10.05
C SER A 30 23.84 -10.27 9.04
N GLY A 31 23.50 -9.70 7.88
CA GLY A 31 24.44 -9.40 6.82
C GLY A 31 24.86 -10.57 5.91
N GLU A 32 24.55 -11.80 6.27
CA GLU A 32 24.94 -12.99 5.52
C GLU A 32 23.77 -13.52 4.67
N LEU A 33 24.08 -14.08 3.48
CA LEU A 33 23.08 -14.72 2.63
C LEU A 33 22.49 -15.94 3.33
N GLU A 34 21.20 -15.86 3.71
CA GLU A 34 20.48 -16.95 4.36
C GLU A 34 19.76 -17.84 3.37
N SER A 35 18.98 -17.26 2.47
CA SER A 35 18.18 -18.05 1.53
C SER A 35 18.07 -17.43 0.14
N LEU A 36 17.95 -18.32 -0.84
CA LEU A 36 17.63 -18.00 -2.22
C LEU A 36 16.66 -19.05 -2.75
N LYS A 37 15.58 -18.61 -3.38
CA LYS A 37 14.57 -19.49 -3.97
C LYS A 37 14.22 -19.05 -5.37
N TYR A 38 13.75 -19.99 -6.17
CA TYR A 38 13.03 -19.73 -7.42
C TYR A 38 11.59 -20.16 -7.19
N VAL A 39 10.66 -19.23 -7.31
CA VAL A 39 9.25 -19.48 -7.02
C VAL A 39 8.45 -19.24 -8.29
N GLU A 40 7.77 -20.28 -8.72
CA GLU A 40 6.79 -20.21 -9.81
C GLU A 40 5.38 -20.33 -9.21
N THR A 41 4.53 -19.41 -9.57
CA THR A 41 3.11 -19.45 -9.23
C THR A 41 2.31 -19.45 -10.51
N ASN A 42 1.46 -20.47 -10.67
CA ASN A 42 0.51 -20.55 -11.75
C ASN A 42 -0.86 -20.87 -11.14
N GLY A 43 -1.74 -19.89 -11.11
CA GLY A 43 -3.01 -20.03 -10.40
C GLY A 43 -4.12 -19.25 -11.03
N ALA A 44 -5.34 -19.59 -10.65
CA ALA A 44 -6.53 -18.86 -11.02
C ALA A 44 -7.46 -18.64 -9.84
N ALA A 45 -8.18 -17.52 -9.90
CA ALA A 45 -9.35 -17.25 -9.08
C ALA A 45 -10.58 -17.21 -9.98
N LEU A 46 -11.61 -17.95 -9.59
CA LEU A 46 -12.87 -18.02 -10.29
C LEU A 46 -13.96 -17.34 -9.46
N ARG A 47 -14.62 -16.37 -10.03
CA ARG A 47 -15.87 -15.77 -9.56
C ARG A 47 -17.03 -16.26 -10.43
N VAL A 48 -18.15 -16.63 -9.83
CA VAL A 48 -19.37 -16.98 -10.57
C VAL A 48 -20.55 -16.19 -10.02
N ILE A 49 -21.51 -15.93 -10.87
CA ILE A 49 -22.86 -15.55 -10.47
C ILE A 49 -23.76 -16.74 -10.81
N ASP A 50 -24.40 -17.32 -9.80
CA ASP A 50 -25.34 -18.40 -9.95
C ASP A 50 -26.60 -18.12 -9.13
N ASN A 51 -27.78 -18.15 -9.78
CA ASN A 51 -29.05 -17.75 -9.20
C ASN A 51 -29.01 -16.35 -8.54
N GLY A 52 -28.27 -15.42 -9.17
CA GLY A 52 -28.09 -14.03 -8.72
C GLY A 52 -27.21 -13.87 -7.48
N LYS A 53 -26.41 -14.87 -7.10
CA LYS A 53 -25.50 -14.85 -5.96
C LYS A 53 -24.06 -15.06 -6.39
N LEU A 54 -23.13 -14.42 -5.67
CA LEU A 54 -21.70 -14.52 -5.89
C LEU A 54 -21.12 -15.79 -5.27
N GLY A 55 -20.34 -16.51 -6.07
CA GLY A 55 -19.51 -17.61 -5.61
C GLY A 55 -18.06 -17.39 -5.97
N PHE A 56 -17.16 -17.97 -5.19
CA PHE A 56 -15.73 -17.77 -5.34
C PHE A 56 -14.95 -19.05 -5.03
N SER A 57 -13.93 -19.31 -5.82
CA SER A 57 -12.94 -20.35 -5.54
C SER A 57 -11.59 -20.00 -6.17
N THR A 58 -10.55 -20.71 -5.79
CA THR A 58 -9.21 -20.59 -6.38
C THR A 58 -8.63 -21.96 -6.68
N THR A 59 -7.71 -22.01 -7.63
CA THR A 59 -6.99 -23.23 -7.96
C THR A 59 -5.56 -22.92 -8.43
N THR A 60 -4.66 -23.84 -8.12
CA THR A 60 -3.34 -23.99 -8.76
C THR A 60 -3.25 -25.33 -9.49
N ASN A 61 -4.33 -26.10 -9.49
CA ASN A 61 -4.42 -27.38 -10.18
C ASN A 61 -5.13 -27.21 -11.53
N TRP A 62 -4.36 -27.22 -12.60
CA TRP A 62 -4.85 -27.10 -13.98
C TRP A 62 -5.20 -28.45 -14.63
N GLU A 63 -4.86 -29.57 -13.96
CA GLU A 63 -5.21 -30.92 -14.47
C GLU A 63 -6.70 -31.24 -14.28
N ASP A 64 -7.32 -30.68 -13.23
CA ASP A 64 -8.74 -30.84 -12.96
C ASP A 64 -9.39 -29.50 -12.55
N PRO A 65 -9.69 -28.63 -13.50
CA PRO A 65 -10.34 -27.34 -13.23
C PRO A 65 -11.80 -27.48 -12.78
N SER A 66 -12.44 -28.65 -12.99
CA SER A 66 -13.85 -28.88 -12.62
C SER A 66 -14.10 -28.73 -11.13
N GLN A 67 -13.15 -29.11 -10.28
CA GLN A 67 -13.26 -28.95 -8.83
C GLN A 67 -13.33 -27.48 -8.38
N ALA A 68 -12.61 -26.59 -9.08
CA ALA A 68 -12.70 -25.16 -8.78
C ALA A 68 -14.08 -24.61 -9.16
N VAL A 69 -14.63 -25.06 -10.29
CA VAL A 69 -15.99 -24.68 -10.71
C VAL A 69 -17.04 -25.19 -9.71
N GLU A 70 -16.97 -26.45 -9.31
CA GLU A 70 -17.89 -27.03 -8.32
C GLU A 70 -17.86 -26.23 -7.01
N ARG A 71 -16.67 -25.90 -6.50
CA ARG A 71 -16.52 -25.11 -5.28
C ARG A 71 -17.09 -23.70 -5.43
N ALA A 72 -16.85 -23.04 -6.56
CA ALA A 72 -17.40 -21.70 -6.80
C ALA A 72 -18.94 -21.71 -6.82
N VAL A 73 -19.57 -22.68 -7.51
CA VAL A 73 -21.03 -22.84 -7.56
C VAL A 73 -21.58 -23.20 -6.18
N GLU A 74 -20.91 -24.08 -5.42
CA GLU A 74 -21.32 -24.43 -4.06
C GLU A 74 -21.25 -23.20 -3.12
N THR A 75 -20.21 -22.38 -3.22
CA THR A 75 -20.08 -21.17 -2.40
C THR A 75 -21.13 -20.12 -2.77
N ALA A 76 -21.57 -20.04 -4.04
CA ALA A 76 -22.63 -19.13 -4.47
C ALA A 76 -23.96 -19.36 -3.74
N LYS A 77 -24.27 -20.60 -3.33
CA LYS A 77 -25.49 -20.90 -2.57
C LYS A 77 -25.61 -20.10 -1.28
N PHE A 78 -24.46 -19.76 -0.67
CA PHE A 78 -24.35 -19.02 0.59
C PHE A 78 -23.84 -17.60 0.39
N GLY A 79 -23.46 -17.25 -0.84
CA GLY A 79 -22.90 -15.96 -1.20
C GLY A 79 -23.92 -14.83 -1.10
N GLU A 80 -23.42 -13.63 -1.11
CA GLU A 80 -24.23 -12.42 -1.18
C GLU A 80 -24.86 -12.26 -2.57
N LYS A 81 -25.88 -11.41 -2.64
CA LYS A 81 -26.52 -11.07 -3.90
C LYS A 81 -25.54 -10.28 -4.78
N ALA A 82 -25.39 -10.68 -6.03
CA ALA A 82 -24.62 -9.94 -7.01
C ALA A 82 -25.28 -8.57 -7.28
N GLY A 83 -24.52 -7.51 -7.11
CA GLY A 83 -24.95 -6.14 -7.42
C GLY A 83 -24.68 -5.74 -8.86
N PHE A 84 -23.99 -6.57 -9.64
CA PHE A 84 -23.48 -6.28 -10.97
C PHE A 84 -23.64 -7.45 -11.92
N GLU A 85 -23.43 -7.19 -13.20
CA GLU A 85 -23.15 -8.18 -14.24
C GLU A 85 -21.69 -8.06 -14.65
N PHE A 86 -21.02 -9.17 -14.99
CA PHE A 86 -19.64 -9.09 -15.49
C PHE A 86 -19.57 -8.19 -16.72
N PRO A 87 -18.57 -7.27 -16.79
CA PRO A 87 -18.49 -6.30 -17.87
C PRO A 87 -18.27 -6.97 -19.23
N GLY A 88 -18.78 -6.35 -20.30
CA GLY A 88 -18.50 -6.73 -21.68
C GLY A 88 -17.08 -6.29 -22.10
N PRO A 89 -16.74 -6.53 -23.40
CA PRO A 89 -15.46 -6.10 -23.94
C PRO A 89 -15.23 -4.62 -23.69
N THR A 90 -14.06 -4.29 -23.15
CA THR A 90 -13.68 -2.92 -22.88
C THR A 90 -12.31 -2.62 -23.48
N GLU A 91 -12.12 -1.38 -23.94
CA GLU A 91 -10.82 -0.94 -24.42
C GLU A 91 -9.94 -0.53 -23.24
N VAL A 92 -8.81 -1.22 -23.08
CA VAL A 92 -7.83 -0.93 -22.04
C VAL A 92 -6.60 -0.31 -22.69
N LYS A 93 -6.24 0.89 -22.22
CA LYS A 93 -4.99 1.53 -22.64
C LYS A 93 -3.82 0.77 -22.04
N LYS A 94 -2.91 0.30 -22.90
CA LYS A 94 -1.69 -0.38 -22.45
C LYS A 94 -0.66 0.65 -22.00
N TYR A 95 -0.04 0.36 -20.86
CA TYR A 95 1.07 1.12 -20.33
C TYR A 95 2.34 0.28 -20.34
N ASP A 96 3.48 0.95 -20.22
CA ASP A 96 4.76 0.30 -20.03
C ASP A 96 4.89 -0.16 -18.57
N THR A 97 4.72 -1.46 -18.37
CA THR A 97 4.70 -2.14 -17.05
C THR A 97 5.74 -3.25 -16.96
N LEU A 98 6.40 -3.54 -18.09
CA LEU A 98 7.38 -4.62 -18.23
C LEU A 98 8.76 -4.04 -18.52
N ASP A 99 9.69 -4.23 -17.58
CA ASP A 99 11.09 -3.90 -17.77
C ASP A 99 11.91 -5.16 -18.09
N LYS A 100 12.55 -5.13 -19.26
CA LYS A 100 13.41 -6.22 -19.71
C LYS A 100 14.64 -6.38 -18.82
N GLU A 101 15.23 -5.29 -18.33
CA GLU A 101 16.41 -5.33 -17.47
C GLU A 101 16.09 -6.01 -16.14
N ILE A 102 14.94 -5.68 -15.50
CA ILE A 102 14.48 -6.40 -14.30
C ILE A 102 14.19 -7.87 -14.63
N SER A 103 13.55 -8.18 -15.76
CA SER A 103 13.25 -9.56 -16.14
C SER A 103 14.52 -10.40 -16.29
N GLU A 104 15.61 -9.81 -16.77
CA GLU A 104 16.89 -10.48 -17.01
C GLU A 104 17.79 -10.54 -15.75
N LEU A 105 17.48 -9.83 -14.65
CA LEU A 105 18.25 -9.94 -13.41
C LEU A 105 18.32 -11.39 -12.94
N THR A 106 19.51 -11.80 -12.60
CA THR A 106 19.79 -13.14 -12.06
C THR A 106 19.82 -13.15 -10.53
N ALA A 107 19.81 -14.33 -9.94
CA ALA A 107 20.06 -14.48 -8.51
C ALA A 107 21.41 -13.87 -8.07
N ALA A 108 22.44 -13.97 -8.93
CA ALA A 108 23.75 -13.40 -8.64
C ALA A 108 23.72 -11.87 -8.59
N ASP A 109 22.91 -11.23 -9.42
CA ASP A 109 22.74 -9.78 -9.40
C ASP A 109 22.05 -9.32 -8.09
N LEU A 110 20.99 -10.03 -7.66
CA LEU A 110 20.28 -9.75 -6.40
C LEU A 110 21.20 -9.95 -5.19
N ILE A 111 21.98 -11.02 -5.18
CA ILE A 111 23.02 -11.25 -4.15
C ILE A 111 24.05 -10.12 -4.18
N GLY A 112 24.44 -9.65 -5.38
CA GLY A 112 25.36 -8.52 -5.53
C GLY A 112 24.80 -7.22 -4.96
N TYR A 113 23.49 -6.95 -5.12
CA TYR A 113 22.83 -5.82 -4.45
C TYR A 113 22.87 -5.99 -2.93
N GLY A 114 22.46 -7.15 -2.41
CA GLY A 114 22.44 -7.42 -0.97
C GLY A 114 23.80 -7.19 -0.33
N LYS A 115 24.87 -7.76 -0.90
CA LYS A 115 26.24 -7.60 -0.39
C LYS A 115 26.69 -6.14 -0.33
N ARG A 116 26.47 -5.36 -1.41
CA ARG A 116 26.85 -3.93 -1.41
C ARG A 116 26.09 -3.12 -0.36
N ILE A 117 24.81 -3.45 -0.13
CA ILE A 117 24.00 -2.80 0.91
C ILE A 117 24.54 -3.14 2.29
N THR A 118 24.79 -4.42 2.56
CA THR A 118 25.34 -4.91 3.83
C THR A 118 26.71 -4.27 4.09
N GLU A 119 27.65 -4.36 3.15
CA GLU A 119 28.98 -3.74 3.25
C GLU A 119 28.88 -2.24 3.60
N ARG A 120 27.99 -1.50 2.95
CA ARG A 120 27.82 -0.05 3.20
C ARG A 120 27.27 0.25 4.60
N LEU A 121 26.37 -0.60 5.12
CA LEU A 121 25.82 -0.45 6.46
C LEU A 121 26.83 -0.88 7.54
N GLU A 122 27.59 -1.96 7.31
CA GLU A 122 28.67 -2.40 8.19
C GLU A 122 29.83 -1.39 8.25
N GLU A 123 30.19 -0.74 7.12
CA GLU A 123 31.14 0.35 7.11
C GLU A 123 30.70 1.54 7.95
N PHE A 124 29.40 1.79 8.01
CA PHE A 124 28.83 2.84 8.85
C PHE A 124 28.83 2.43 10.33
N ASP A 125 28.42 1.21 10.63
CA ASP A 125 28.37 0.67 11.98
C ASP A 125 28.27 -0.86 11.98
N SER A 126 29.34 -1.53 12.41
CA SER A 126 29.43 -2.99 12.46
C SER A 126 28.59 -3.67 13.54
N ASP A 127 28.03 -2.91 14.48
CA ASP A 127 27.22 -3.45 15.57
C ASP A 127 25.73 -3.53 15.19
N LEU A 128 25.34 -3.00 14.00
CA LEU A 128 23.98 -3.10 13.50
C LEU A 128 23.69 -4.51 12.99
N GLU A 129 22.60 -5.10 13.45
CA GLU A 129 22.02 -6.29 12.83
C GLU A 129 21.23 -5.87 11.60
N VAL A 130 21.67 -6.33 10.42
CA VAL A 130 21.11 -5.96 9.12
C VAL A 130 20.42 -7.17 8.49
N ASN A 131 19.10 -7.08 8.27
CA ASN A 131 18.36 -8.08 7.53
C ASN A 131 17.86 -7.47 6.23
N LEU A 132 17.95 -8.23 5.13
CA LEU A 132 17.50 -7.78 3.82
C LEU A 132 16.57 -8.79 3.19
N ASP A 133 15.50 -8.31 2.60
CA ASP A 133 14.65 -9.06 1.69
C ASP A 133 14.68 -8.40 0.31
N LEU A 134 15.28 -9.06 -0.67
CA LEU A 134 15.22 -8.65 -2.07
C LEU A 134 14.35 -9.64 -2.84
N ASN A 135 13.52 -9.12 -3.72
CA ASN A 135 12.74 -9.97 -4.60
C ASN A 135 12.54 -9.31 -5.95
N LYS A 136 12.81 -10.04 -7.01
CA LYS A 136 12.31 -9.68 -8.33
C LYS A 136 11.15 -10.57 -8.71
N SER A 137 10.15 -10.03 -9.40
CA SER A 137 9.12 -10.84 -10.06
C SER A 137 8.87 -10.39 -11.48
N HIS A 138 8.41 -11.35 -12.29
CA HIS A 138 7.80 -11.15 -13.59
C HIS A 138 6.44 -11.83 -13.55
N ASP A 139 5.39 -11.05 -13.63
CA ASP A 139 4.01 -11.48 -13.46
C ASP A 139 3.26 -11.28 -14.79
N LYS A 140 2.53 -12.31 -15.21
CA LYS A 140 1.54 -12.23 -16.27
C LYS A 140 0.16 -12.40 -15.67
N ILE A 141 -0.70 -11.43 -15.89
CA ILE A 141 -2.07 -11.39 -15.36
C ILE A 141 -3.04 -11.36 -16.53
N ARG A 142 -4.10 -12.16 -16.43
CA ARG A 142 -5.18 -12.19 -17.41
C ARG A 142 -6.51 -12.24 -16.70
N VAL A 143 -7.46 -11.44 -17.18
CA VAL A 143 -8.87 -11.48 -16.73
C VAL A 143 -9.73 -11.76 -17.94
N ILE A 144 -10.56 -12.81 -17.83
CA ILE A 144 -11.54 -13.19 -18.85
C ILE A 144 -12.89 -13.46 -18.19
N ASN A 145 -13.99 -13.16 -18.88
CA ASN A 145 -15.30 -13.48 -18.35
C ASN A 145 -16.28 -13.98 -19.43
N SER A 146 -17.43 -14.46 -18.99
CA SER A 146 -18.50 -15.00 -19.85
C SER A 146 -19.14 -13.97 -20.77
N ASN A 147 -18.94 -12.65 -20.53
CA ASN A 147 -19.44 -11.55 -21.38
C ASN A 147 -18.41 -11.08 -22.42
N ASN A 148 -17.42 -11.95 -22.74
CA ASN A 148 -16.36 -11.72 -23.74
C ASN A 148 -15.37 -10.60 -23.38
N LEU A 149 -15.24 -10.18 -22.13
CA LEU A 149 -14.08 -9.43 -21.69
C LEU A 149 -12.86 -10.36 -21.76
N ALA A 150 -11.75 -9.84 -22.26
CA ALA A 150 -10.43 -10.50 -22.22
C ALA A 150 -9.35 -9.43 -22.22
N VAL A 151 -8.66 -9.27 -21.10
CA VAL A 151 -7.54 -8.35 -20.93
C VAL A 151 -6.34 -9.07 -20.34
N GLU A 152 -5.15 -8.65 -20.73
CA GLU A 152 -3.89 -9.27 -20.33
C GLU A 152 -2.81 -8.20 -20.17
N GLU A 153 -1.98 -8.34 -19.14
CA GLU A 153 -0.84 -7.48 -18.86
C GLU A 153 0.32 -8.29 -18.30
N GLU A 154 1.53 -7.95 -18.74
CA GLU A 154 2.76 -8.42 -18.12
C GLU A 154 3.41 -7.28 -17.36
N LYS A 155 3.99 -7.57 -16.20
CA LYS A 155 4.66 -6.57 -15.37
C LYS A 155 5.85 -7.14 -14.61
N THR A 156 6.81 -6.28 -14.38
CA THR A 156 7.97 -6.57 -13.55
C THR A 156 7.89 -5.84 -12.23
N LYS A 157 8.52 -6.38 -11.22
CA LYS A 157 8.72 -5.73 -9.94
C LYS A 157 10.06 -6.12 -9.34
N LEU A 158 10.79 -5.14 -8.84
CA LEU A 158 11.97 -5.31 -8.01
C LEU A 158 11.70 -4.64 -6.67
N SER A 159 11.85 -5.38 -5.58
CA SER A 159 11.63 -4.87 -4.23
C SER A 159 12.81 -5.17 -3.34
N LEU A 160 13.07 -4.24 -2.42
CA LEU A 160 14.07 -4.34 -1.37
C LEU A 160 13.42 -3.90 -0.07
N THR A 161 13.59 -4.69 0.98
CA THR A 161 13.36 -4.27 2.36
C THR A 161 14.67 -4.38 3.12
N VAL A 162 15.02 -3.33 3.83
CA VAL A 162 16.15 -3.29 4.76
C VAL A 162 15.57 -3.15 6.15
N GLU A 163 15.77 -4.14 6.99
CA GLU A 163 15.45 -4.09 8.41
C GLU A 163 16.73 -3.89 9.21
N ILE A 164 16.70 -2.91 10.08
CA ILE A 164 17.78 -2.63 11.02
C ILE A 164 17.30 -2.95 12.42
N LYS A 165 18.19 -3.62 13.16
CA LYS A 165 18.00 -3.85 14.57
C LYS A 165 19.30 -3.47 15.30
N ASP A 166 19.19 -2.49 16.16
CA ASP A 166 20.24 -2.00 17.03
C ASP A 166 19.95 -2.49 18.45
N VAL A 167 20.78 -3.38 18.94
CA VAL A 167 20.61 -4.02 20.26
C VAL A 167 21.64 -3.44 21.21
N SER A 168 21.18 -2.69 22.19
CA SER A 168 21.99 -2.28 23.34
C SER A 168 21.54 -3.02 24.60
N ASP A 169 22.35 -2.97 25.68
CA ASP A 169 22.12 -3.76 26.90
C ASP A 169 20.69 -3.67 27.48
N ASP A 170 20.03 -2.51 27.32
CA ASP A 170 18.71 -2.22 27.88
C ASP A 170 17.65 -1.82 26.81
N ASP A 171 17.99 -1.86 25.52
CA ASP A 171 17.12 -1.36 24.46
C ASP A 171 17.24 -2.13 23.15
N ILE A 172 16.11 -2.34 22.48
CA ILE A 172 16.06 -2.83 21.11
C ILE A 172 15.38 -1.75 20.28
N PHE A 173 16.14 -1.14 19.38
CA PHE A 173 15.59 -0.23 18.38
C PHE A 173 15.57 -0.94 17.04
N SER A 174 14.38 -1.14 16.48
CA SER A 174 14.27 -1.75 15.16
C SER A 174 13.32 -0.96 14.28
N PHE A 175 13.65 -0.90 13.01
CA PHE A 175 12.81 -0.30 11.97
C PHE A 175 13.15 -0.91 10.60
N TYR A 176 12.29 -0.67 9.63
CA TYR A 176 12.55 -1.10 8.27
C TYR A 176 12.28 0.02 7.26
N GLU A 177 13.02 -0.05 6.17
CA GLU A 177 12.83 0.76 4.97
C GLU A 177 12.60 -0.14 3.77
N ASN A 178 11.82 0.34 2.81
CA ASN A 178 11.61 -0.42 1.59
C ASN A 178 11.66 0.46 0.34
N ALA A 179 12.07 -0.16 -0.75
CA ALA A 179 12.00 0.39 -2.09
C ALA A 179 11.30 -0.62 -2.99
N VAL A 180 10.48 -0.13 -3.92
CA VAL A 180 9.84 -0.93 -4.96
C VAL A 180 10.01 -0.20 -6.27
N ALA A 181 10.36 -0.95 -7.33
CA ALA A 181 10.51 -0.44 -8.68
C ALA A 181 9.80 -1.37 -9.67
N GLN A 182 9.24 -0.80 -10.73
CA GLN A 182 8.71 -1.51 -11.88
C GLN A 182 9.71 -1.48 -13.04
N HIS A 183 10.56 -0.46 -13.07
CA HIS A 183 11.67 -0.31 -14.01
C HIS A 183 12.98 -0.13 -13.25
N LEU A 184 14.08 -0.70 -13.76
CA LEU A 184 15.35 -0.74 -13.06
C LEU A 184 15.91 0.66 -12.78
N GLU A 185 15.67 1.63 -13.65
CA GLU A 185 16.04 3.03 -13.48
C GLU A 185 15.41 3.71 -12.25
N GLN A 186 14.33 3.13 -11.70
CA GLN A 186 13.66 3.62 -10.50
C GLN A 186 14.26 3.02 -9.21
N PHE A 187 15.17 2.05 -9.35
CA PHE A 187 15.71 1.30 -8.21
C PHE A 187 17.03 1.91 -7.73
N GLU A 188 16.91 2.78 -6.71
CA GLU A 188 18.03 3.51 -6.09
C GLU A 188 18.28 2.98 -4.66
N PRO A 189 18.90 1.78 -4.53
CA PRO A 189 19.07 1.15 -3.22
C PRO A 189 20.00 1.93 -2.29
N MET A 190 20.95 2.70 -2.82
CA MET A 190 21.86 3.50 -1.98
C MET A 190 21.18 4.71 -1.35
N ASP A 191 20.20 5.31 -2.02
CA ASP A 191 19.37 6.38 -1.44
C ASP A 191 18.57 5.85 -0.24
N LEU A 192 18.07 4.61 -0.33
CA LEU A 192 17.42 3.94 0.79
C LEU A 192 18.40 3.71 1.94
N VAL A 193 19.63 3.25 1.65
CA VAL A 193 20.69 3.05 2.65
C VAL A 193 21.04 4.37 3.35
N ASP A 194 21.14 5.47 2.61
CA ASP A 194 21.44 6.78 3.20
C ASP A 194 20.32 7.27 4.13
N ARG A 195 19.03 6.99 3.80
CA ARG A 195 17.90 7.24 4.70
C ARG A 195 17.99 6.37 5.97
N VAL A 196 18.33 5.10 5.82
CA VAL A 196 18.56 4.19 6.96
C VAL A 196 19.66 4.75 7.88
N ILE A 197 20.81 5.11 7.33
CA ILE A 197 21.93 5.69 8.08
C ILE A 197 21.50 6.96 8.82
N GLN A 198 20.73 7.82 8.15
CA GLN A 198 20.25 9.06 8.78
C GLN A 198 19.32 8.77 9.98
N LYS A 199 18.42 7.78 9.84
CA LYS A 199 17.52 7.38 10.92
C LYS A 199 18.26 6.78 12.12
N VAL A 200 19.28 5.95 11.86
CA VAL A 200 20.15 5.42 12.92
C VAL A 200 20.89 6.56 13.63
N LYS A 201 21.44 7.54 12.89
CA LYS A 201 22.10 8.71 13.50
C LYS A 201 21.18 9.46 14.46
N TRP A 202 19.93 9.69 14.07
CA TRP A 202 18.95 10.35 14.92
C TRP A 202 18.56 9.51 16.15
N ALA A 203 18.62 8.18 16.01
CA ALA A 203 18.27 7.25 17.10
C ALA A 203 19.39 7.06 18.13
N ARG A 204 20.63 7.52 17.86
CA ARG A 204 21.79 7.39 18.77
C ARG A 204 21.61 8.10 20.10
N THR A 205 20.84 9.17 20.12
CA THR A 205 20.51 9.91 21.34
C THR A 205 19.09 9.56 21.75
N GLU A 206 18.89 9.29 23.04
CA GLU A 206 17.57 9.13 23.62
C GLU A 206 17.05 10.49 24.11
N SER A 207 15.81 10.77 23.84
CA SER A 207 15.09 11.96 24.26
C SER A 207 13.76 11.60 24.91
N SER A 208 13.22 12.50 25.71
CA SER A 208 11.92 12.37 26.33
C SER A 208 11.03 13.55 25.95
N ILE A 209 9.73 13.30 25.87
CA ILE A 209 8.72 14.32 25.64
C ILE A 209 7.65 14.23 26.71
N GLU A 210 7.25 15.35 27.28
CA GLU A 210 6.18 15.38 28.26
C GLU A 210 4.81 15.08 27.63
N ARG A 211 3.82 14.73 28.46
CA ARG A 211 2.44 14.59 28.01
C ARG A 211 1.89 15.95 27.57
N GLY A 212 1.25 15.99 26.40
CA GLY A 212 0.64 17.19 25.86
C GLY A 212 0.12 17.05 24.46
N ALA A 213 -0.40 18.13 23.91
CA ALA A 213 -0.72 18.26 22.49
C ALA A 213 0.43 18.99 21.79
N PHE A 214 0.95 18.39 20.72
CA PHE A 214 2.13 18.90 20.02
C PHE A 214 1.92 18.90 18.50
N PRO A 215 2.64 19.75 17.77
CA PRO A 215 2.81 19.56 16.33
C PRO A 215 3.60 18.27 16.09
N VAL A 216 3.15 17.50 15.10
CA VAL A 216 3.78 16.25 14.69
C VAL A 216 4.03 16.28 13.19
N ILE A 217 5.27 15.98 12.79
CA ILE A 217 5.62 15.65 11.42
C ILE A 217 5.42 14.15 11.26
N PHE A 218 4.47 13.74 10.43
CA PHE A 218 4.42 12.37 9.93
C PHE A 218 5.33 12.29 8.72
N THR A 219 6.34 11.42 8.75
CA THR A 219 7.15 11.13 7.57
C THR A 219 6.27 10.53 6.45
N PRO A 220 6.75 10.37 5.21
CA PRO A 220 5.98 9.66 4.18
C PRO A 220 5.44 8.32 4.67
N ARG A 221 6.21 7.52 5.39
CA ARG A 221 5.78 6.27 6.02
C ARG A 221 4.83 6.50 7.19
N GLY A 222 5.14 7.43 8.06
CA GLY A 222 4.29 7.81 9.19
C GLY A 222 2.90 8.28 8.77
N SER A 223 2.76 8.84 7.55
CA SER A 223 1.46 9.27 7.00
C SER A 223 0.43 8.15 6.88
N LEU A 224 0.85 6.87 6.88
CA LEU A 224 -0.05 5.72 6.90
C LEU A 224 -1.02 5.77 8.09
N VAL A 225 -0.63 6.36 9.23
CA VAL A 225 -1.52 6.56 10.38
C VAL A 225 -2.76 7.37 10.00
N LEU A 226 -2.57 8.42 9.19
CA LEU A 226 -3.64 9.29 8.72
C LEU A 226 -4.45 8.64 7.58
N LEU A 227 -3.78 7.87 6.72
CA LEU A 227 -4.39 7.29 5.52
C LEU A 227 -5.34 6.14 5.81
N VAL A 228 -5.13 5.35 6.86
CA VAL A 228 -6.02 4.21 7.20
C VAL A 228 -7.47 4.67 7.35
N SER A 229 -7.71 5.77 8.07
CA SER A 229 -9.07 6.31 8.25
C SER A 229 -9.61 6.97 6.98
N LEU A 230 -8.77 7.66 6.21
CA LEU A 230 -9.17 8.22 4.93
C LEU A 230 -9.58 7.13 3.95
N LEU A 231 -8.83 6.04 3.85
CA LEU A 231 -9.17 4.90 3.00
C LEU A 231 -10.50 4.27 3.39
N ALA A 232 -10.75 4.09 4.68
CA ALA A 232 -12.04 3.60 5.16
C ALA A 232 -13.18 4.58 4.81
N GLY A 233 -12.94 5.89 4.94
CA GLY A 233 -13.90 6.93 4.60
C GLY A 233 -14.23 7.03 3.12
N PHE A 234 -13.24 6.82 2.24
CA PHE A 234 -13.40 6.87 0.79
C PHE A 234 -13.75 5.52 0.15
N ASN A 235 -13.88 4.45 0.92
CA ASN A 235 -14.29 3.14 0.43
C ASN A 235 -15.79 3.12 0.11
N GLY A 236 -16.15 2.80 -1.13
CA GLY A 236 -17.51 2.79 -1.65
C GLY A 236 -18.44 1.83 -0.92
N GLU A 237 -17.93 0.71 -0.41
CA GLU A 237 -18.73 -0.20 0.41
C GLU A 237 -19.21 0.48 1.69
N ASN A 238 -18.31 1.17 2.41
CA ASN A 238 -18.67 1.91 3.62
C ASN A 238 -19.64 3.07 3.32
N VAL A 239 -19.51 3.69 2.14
CA VAL A 239 -20.47 4.72 1.68
C VAL A 239 -21.85 4.11 1.44
N PHE A 240 -21.93 3.01 0.72
CA PHE A 240 -23.17 2.29 0.45
C PHE A 240 -23.85 1.81 1.73
N GLN A 241 -23.08 1.30 2.67
CA GLN A 241 -23.58 0.87 3.99
C GLN A 241 -23.99 2.01 4.92
N GLY A 242 -23.73 3.28 4.54
CA GLY A 242 -24.01 4.46 5.36
C GLY A 242 -23.11 4.56 6.61
N THR A 243 -21.97 3.88 6.62
CA THR A 243 -21.01 3.88 7.73
C THR A 243 -19.83 4.85 7.52
N SER A 244 -19.61 5.28 6.26
CA SER A 244 -18.57 6.26 5.96
C SER A 244 -18.91 7.64 6.52
N PRO A 245 -18.02 8.30 7.29
CA PRO A 245 -18.21 9.67 7.76
C PRO A 245 -18.13 10.71 6.64
N LEU A 246 -17.71 10.31 5.45
CA LEU A 246 -17.58 11.14 4.24
C LEU A 246 -18.71 10.92 3.24
N GLY A 247 -19.55 9.91 3.44
CA GLY A 247 -20.53 9.46 2.46
C GLY A 247 -21.53 10.53 2.02
N ASP A 248 -21.89 11.44 2.89
CA ASP A 248 -22.77 12.59 2.65
C ASP A 248 -22.02 13.92 2.44
N LYS A 249 -20.68 13.89 2.35
CA LYS A 249 -19.80 15.06 2.29
C LYS A 249 -19.20 15.33 0.89
N SER A 250 -19.62 14.60 -0.12
CA SER A 250 -19.16 14.85 -1.50
C SER A 250 -19.48 16.28 -1.93
N GLY A 251 -18.47 17.00 -2.41
CA GLY A 251 -18.54 18.41 -2.76
C GLY A 251 -18.36 19.38 -1.58
N GLU A 252 -18.21 18.89 -0.35
CA GLU A 252 -17.97 19.74 0.82
C GLU A 252 -16.49 19.89 1.12
N GLN A 253 -16.08 21.08 1.57
CA GLN A 253 -14.73 21.29 2.09
C GLN A 253 -14.66 20.80 3.53
N VAL A 254 -14.13 19.59 3.73
CA VAL A 254 -14.00 18.93 5.05
C VAL A 254 -12.57 18.75 5.51
N PHE A 255 -11.62 19.13 4.66
CA PHE A 255 -10.18 19.05 4.94
C PHE A 255 -9.50 20.40 4.70
N SER A 256 -8.24 20.52 5.14
CA SER A 256 -7.38 21.65 4.81
C SER A 256 -7.28 21.87 3.31
N LYS A 257 -7.33 23.14 2.87
CA LYS A 257 -7.15 23.52 1.45
C LYS A 257 -5.79 23.10 0.87
N ASN A 258 -4.83 22.81 1.72
CA ASN A 258 -3.51 22.35 1.28
C ASN A 258 -3.53 20.84 0.94
N LEU A 259 -4.59 20.11 1.29
CA LEU A 259 -4.65 18.67 1.08
C LEU A 259 -5.27 18.35 -0.29
N LYS A 260 -4.50 17.61 -1.08
CA LYS A 260 -4.97 16.97 -2.31
C LYS A 260 -4.58 15.52 -2.28
N LEU A 261 -5.56 14.62 -2.46
CA LEU A 261 -5.38 13.18 -2.48
C LEU A 261 -6.00 12.60 -3.74
N THR A 262 -5.23 11.85 -4.51
CA THR A 262 -5.71 11.14 -5.71
C THR A 262 -5.34 9.67 -5.64
N ASP A 263 -6.17 8.80 -6.21
CA ASP A 263 -5.78 7.46 -6.64
C ASP A 263 -5.48 7.49 -8.13
N ASN A 264 -4.30 7.02 -8.56
CA ASN A 264 -3.91 7.04 -9.96
C ASN A 264 -3.03 5.84 -10.33
N GLY A 265 -3.67 4.72 -10.69
CA GLY A 265 -2.96 3.51 -11.13
C GLY A 265 -2.24 3.64 -12.47
N THR A 266 -2.42 4.75 -13.20
CA THR A 266 -1.79 4.99 -14.51
C THR A 266 -0.58 5.93 -14.43
N LEU A 267 -0.24 6.42 -13.23
CA LEU A 267 0.84 7.39 -13.05
C LEU A 267 2.15 6.89 -13.65
N GLU A 268 2.73 7.70 -14.52
CA GLU A 268 4.06 7.43 -15.06
C GLU A 268 5.11 7.44 -13.94
N GLY A 269 6.03 6.47 -13.97
CA GLY A 269 7.02 6.29 -12.92
C GLY A 269 6.46 5.66 -11.62
N SER A 270 5.18 5.25 -11.58
CA SER A 270 4.67 4.48 -10.45
C SER A 270 5.26 3.07 -10.43
N PRO A 271 5.76 2.59 -9.28
CA PRO A 271 6.23 1.22 -9.14
C PRO A 271 5.12 0.15 -9.24
N THR A 272 3.86 0.59 -9.25
CA THR A 272 2.68 -0.28 -9.31
C THR A 272 1.73 0.09 -10.43
N ARG A 273 2.26 0.75 -11.49
CA ARG A 273 1.48 1.12 -12.67
C ARG A 273 0.80 -0.09 -13.26
N ARG A 274 -0.45 0.09 -13.73
CA ARG A 274 -1.26 -0.97 -14.31
C ARG A 274 -2.26 -0.42 -15.32
N SER A 275 -2.73 -1.29 -16.22
CA SER A 275 -3.68 -0.93 -17.27
C SER A 275 -5.13 -1.17 -16.87
N PHE A 276 -5.38 -2.19 -16.04
CA PHE A 276 -6.69 -2.58 -15.54
C PHE A 276 -6.60 -3.09 -14.09
N ASP A 277 -7.72 -3.10 -13.39
CA ASP A 277 -7.84 -3.69 -12.07
C ASP A 277 -8.01 -5.22 -12.13
N ASP A 278 -8.17 -5.88 -10.99
CA ASP A 278 -8.26 -7.35 -10.96
C ASP A 278 -9.67 -7.87 -11.33
N GLU A 279 -10.57 -6.97 -11.74
CA GLU A 279 -11.87 -7.24 -12.37
C GLU A 279 -11.86 -6.96 -13.88
N GLY A 280 -10.68 -6.61 -14.43
CA GLY A 280 -10.49 -6.32 -15.86
C GLY A 280 -10.97 -4.94 -16.31
N LEU A 281 -11.35 -4.06 -15.41
CA LEU A 281 -11.74 -2.70 -15.72
C LEU A 281 -10.53 -1.78 -15.88
N PRO A 282 -10.57 -0.82 -16.83
CA PRO A 282 -9.53 0.19 -16.96
C PRO A 282 -9.32 0.93 -15.64
N VAL A 283 -8.06 1.08 -15.22
CA VAL A 283 -7.75 2.00 -14.12
C VAL A 283 -7.61 3.42 -14.62
N GLU A 284 -8.07 4.36 -13.82
CA GLU A 284 -8.06 5.79 -14.14
C GLU A 284 -7.55 6.58 -12.92
N GLN A 285 -7.43 7.88 -13.11
CA GLN A 285 -7.19 8.78 -11.99
C GLN A 285 -8.52 9.17 -11.35
N THR A 286 -8.66 8.86 -10.05
CA THR A 286 -9.80 9.29 -9.22
C THR A 286 -9.31 10.31 -8.19
N THR A 287 -9.84 11.53 -8.23
CA THR A 287 -9.55 12.55 -7.21
C THR A 287 -10.46 12.32 -6.02
N LEU A 288 -9.87 12.02 -4.86
CA LEU A 288 -10.59 11.80 -3.60
C LEU A 288 -10.76 13.09 -2.82
N ILE A 289 -9.69 13.88 -2.73
CA ILE A 289 -9.67 15.20 -2.10
C ILE A 289 -9.04 16.20 -3.07
N ASN A 290 -9.70 17.30 -3.31
CA ASN A 290 -9.21 18.40 -4.15
C ASN A 290 -9.28 19.70 -3.36
N ASP A 291 -8.11 20.26 -3.03
CA ASP A 291 -7.98 21.48 -2.24
C ASP A 291 -8.88 21.48 -0.98
N GLY A 292 -8.87 20.33 -0.26
CA GLY A 292 -9.64 20.10 0.95
C GLY A 292 -11.10 19.70 0.74
N THR A 293 -11.59 19.68 -0.48
CA THR A 293 -12.95 19.24 -0.82
C THR A 293 -12.99 17.74 -1.06
N ALA A 294 -13.87 17.01 -0.38
CA ALA A 294 -14.10 15.60 -0.68
C ALA A 294 -14.89 15.49 -2.00
N GLU A 295 -14.37 14.73 -2.98
CA GLU A 295 -14.99 14.68 -4.31
C GLU A 295 -15.58 13.30 -4.62
N ASN A 296 -14.73 12.29 -4.81
CA ASN A 296 -15.15 10.97 -5.28
C ASN A 296 -14.81 9.89 -4.25
N PHE A 297 -15.40 8.72 -4.47
CA PHE A 297 -15.15 7.50 -3.69
C PHE A 297 -14.64 6.41 -4.62
N LEU A 298 -14.00 5.39 -4.05
CA LEU A 298 -13.51 4.22 -4.78
C LEU A 298 -14.55 3.10 -4.76
N TYR A 299 -14.78 2.47 -5.91
CA TYR A 299 -15.74 1.40 -6.08
C TYR A 299 -15.16 0.25 -6.91
N ASP A 300 -15.37 -0.98 -6.46
CA ASP A 300 -15.28 -2.19 -7.28
C ASP A 300 -16.63 -2.44 -8.00
N LEU A 301 -16.73 -3.53 -8.77
CA LEU A 301 -17.97 -3.88 -9.47
C LEU A 301 -19.14 -4.12 -8.52
N GLN A 302 -18.93 -4.84 -7.43
CA GLN A 302 -19.98 -5.21 -6.48
C GLN A 302 -20.54 -3.97 -5.78
N THR A 303 -19.65 -3.18 -5.21
CA THR A 303 -20.05 -1.98 -4.45
C THR A 303 -20.63 -0.90 -5.35
N ALA A 304 -20.10 -0.73 -6.56
CA ALA A 304 -20.64 0.19 -7.57
C ALA A 304 -22.06 -0.18 -7.97
N GLY A 305 -22.29 -1.46 -8.27
CA GLY A 305 -23.61 -1.96 -8.65
C GLY A 305 -24.63 -1.84 -7.52
N LEU A 306 -24.27 -2.15 -6.28
CA LEU A 306 -25.13 -1.97 -5.11
C LEU A 306 -25.47 -0.50 -4.88
N ALA A 307 -24.50 0.40 -5.05
CA ALA A 307 -24.69 1.84 -4.91
C ALA A 307 -25.33 2.50 -6.13
N SER A 308 -25.52 1.77 -7.23
CA SER A 308 -26.02 2.29 -8.53
C SER A 308 -25.17 3.44 -9.08
N VAL A 309 -23.85 3.30 -8.99
CA VAL A 309 -22.83 4.22 -9.55
C VAL A 309 -21.91 3.46 -10.51
N ALA A 310 -21.05 4.19 -11.23
CA ALA A 310 -20.03 3.55 -12.07
C ALA A 310 -18.86 3.03 -11.19
N PRO A 311 -18.28 1.86 -11.52
CA PRO A 311 -17.06 1.40 -10.89
C PRO A 311 -15.87 2.29 -11.27
N THR A 312 -14.85 2.35 -10.42
CA THR A 312 -13.71 3.27 -10.59
C THR A 312 -12.40 2.57 -10.98
N GLY A 313 -12.44 1.26 -11.31
CA GLY A 313 -11.25 0.48 -11.61
C GLY A 313 -10.41 0.19 -10.35
N ASN A 314 -11.10 -0.06 -9.26
CA ASN A 314 -10.52 -0.27 -7.93
C ASN A 314 -10.88 -1.63 -7.31
N GLY A 315 -11.33 -2.57 -8.11
CA GLY A 315 -11.56 -3.95 -7.67
C GLY A 315 -10.25 -4.74 -7.61
N LEU A 316 -9.57 -4.74 -6.47
CA LEU A 316 -8.26 -5.35 -6.31
C LEU A 316 -8.29 -6.58 -5.40
N LYS A 317 -7.47 -7.58 -5.75
CA LYS A 317 -7.20 -8.77 -4.93
C LYS A 317 -6.11 -8.48 -3.91
N GLY A 318 -6.50 -7.90 -2.78
CA GLY A 318 -5.63 -7.38 -1.74
C GLY A 318 -5.71 -5.87 -1.63
N GLY A 319 -4.89 -5.27 -0.79
CA GLY A 319 -4.95 -3.84 -0.50
C GLY A 319 -3.59 -3.21 -0.23
N LEU A 320 -3.59 -1.90 -0.05
CA LEU A 320 -2.40 -1.09 0.19
C LEU A 320 -1.53 -1.63 1.35
N ILE A 321 -2.18 -2.17 2.38
CA ILE A 321 -1.50 -2.65 3.60
C ILE A 321 -1.30 -4.17 3.56
N SER A 322 -2.29 -4.93 3.07
CA SER A 322 -2.26 -6.40 3.06
C SER A 322 -1.42 -7.00 1.93
N GLY A 323 -1.10 -6.20 0.91
CA GLY A 323 -0.46 -6.70 -0.31
C GLY A 323 -1.43 -7.46 -1.23
N ALA A 324 -0.95 -7.84 -2.42
CA ALA A 324 -1.73 -8.57 -3.41
C ALA A 324 -1.76 -10.08 -3.09
N ASP A 325 -2.94 -10.69 -3.17
CA ASP A 325 -3.13 -12.15 -3.08
C ASP A 325 -4.19 -12.59 -4.10
N PHE A 326 -3.80 -13.31 -5.14
CA PHE A 326 -4.74 -13.81 -6.16
C PHE A 326 -5.85 -14.69 -5.58
N ARG A 327 -5.64 -15.27 -4.41
CA ARG A 327 -6.62 -16.10 -3.70
C ARG A 327 -7.70 -15.31 -2.98
N ALA A 328 -7.55 -14.00 -2.85
CA ALA A 328 -8.60 -13.13 -2.33
C ALA A 328 -9.66 -12.84 -3.39
N ALA A 329 -10.91 -12.65 -2.99
CA ALA A 329 -11.90 -12.02 -3.85
C ALA A 329 -11.53 -10.54 -4.06
N PRO A 330 -11.84 -9.96 -5.24
CA PRO A 330 -11.66 -8.52 -5.41
C PRO A 330 -12.49 -7.73 -4.39
N SER A 331 -11.92 -6.62 -3.94
CA SER A 331 -12.60 -5.66 -3.05
C SER A 331 -12.12 -4.25 -3.36
N THR A 332 -12.90 -3.26 -2.96
CA THR A 332 -12.56 -1.86 -3.18
C THR A 332 -11.24 -1.50 -2.49
N SER A 333 -10.23 -1.17 -3.28
CA SER A 333 -8.90 -0.76 -2.79
C SER A 333 -8.25 0.25 -3.74
N PRO A 334 -7.46 1.21 -3.24
CA PRO A 334 -6.72 2.13 -4.09
C PRO A 334 -5.65 1.38 -4.88
N THR A 335 -5.36 1.87 -6.08
CA THR A 335 -4.27 1.39 -6.94
C THR A 335 -2.94 2.04 -6.57
N THR A 336 -2.91 3.36 -6.60
CA THR A 336 -1.73 4.19 -6.27
C THR A 336 -2.19 5.50 -5.67
N LEU A 337 -2.05 5.64 -4.36
CA LEU A 337 -2.39 6.87 -3.66
C LEU A 337 -1.28 7.91 -3.78
N ILE A 338 -1.69 9.16 -4.01
CA ILE A 338 -0.78 10.28 -4.17
C ILE A 338 -1.29 11.45 -3.33
N ILE A 339 -0.49 11.88 -2.37
CA ILE A 339 -0.68 13.16 -1.68
C ILE A 339 0.21 14.17 -2.39
N SER A 340 -0.39 15.25 -2.88
CA SER A 340 0.36 16.30 -3.57
C SER A 340 1.36 16.98 -2.62
N PRO A 341 2.61 17.19 -3.04
CA PRO A 341 3.62 17.84 -2.21
C PRO A 341 3.31 19.32 -1.99
N GLY A 342 3.91 19.89 -0.93
CA GLY A 342 3.94 21.31 -0.63
C GLY A 342 5.20 21.98 -1.16
N GLU A 343 5.62 23.04 -0.46
CA GLU A 343 6.77 23.87 -0.88
C GLU A 343 7.99 23.76 0.07
N ASN A 344 7.76 23.34 1.31
CA ASN A 344 8.81 23.33 2.35
C ASN A 344 9.63 22.05 2.31
N THR A 345 10.93 22.12 2.40
CA THR A 345 11.80 20.96 2.65
C THR A 345 11.53 20.38 4.04
N VAL A 346 11.87 19.11 4.26
CA VAL A 346 11.72 18.48 5.60
C VAL A 346 12.53 19.24 6.64
N GLY A 347 13.72 19.75 6.28
CA GLY A 347 14.54 20.60 7.17
C GLY A 347 13.83 21.89 7.60
N GLU A 348 13.15 22.58 6.67
CA GLU A 348 12.35 23.76 6.98
C GLU A 348 11.14 23.42 7.88
N LEU A 349 10.48 22.29 7.62
CA LEU A 349 9.38 21.83 8.48
C LEU A 349 9.83 21.55 9.91
N ILE A 350 11.03 20.96 10.09
CA ILE A 350 11.62 20.72 11.41
C ILE A 350 11.98 22.04 12.07
N SER A 351 12.61 22.97 11.35
CA SER A 351 13.05 24.27 11.89
C SER A 351 11.89 25.16 12.36
N ASP A 352 10.70 24.96 11.83
CA ASP A 352 9.48 25.70 12.20
C ASP A 352 8.84 25.18 13.50
N ILE A 353 9.33 24.09 14.08
CA ILE A 353 8.77 23.46 15.30
C ILE A 353 9.69 23.69 16.48
N ASP A 354 9.24 24.48 17.46
CA ASP A 354 9.98 24.68 18.71
C ASP A 354 9.99 23.42 19.57
N LYS A 355 8.84 22.73 19.69
CA LYS A 355 8.70 21.46 20.41
C LYS A 355 7.66 20.57 19.74
N GLY A 356 8.06 19.33 19.40
CA GLY A 356 7.18 18.39 18.72
C GLY A 356 7.82 17.03 18.49
N LEU A 357 7.22 16.26 17.61
CA LEU A 357 7.73 14.94 17.19
C LEU A 357 7.81 14.84 15.67
N MET A 358 8.75 14.03 15.19
CA MET A 358 8.72 13.45 13.87
C MET A 358 8.43 11.95 14.02
N VAL A 359 7.27 11.49 13.54
CA VAL A 359 6.80 10.09 13.65
C VAL A 359 7.01 9.39 12.33
N ASP A 360 7.73 8.27 12.38
CA ASP A 360 8.06 7.46 11.21
C ASP A 360 7.30 6.14 11.17
N GLN A 361 7.24 5.42 12.30
CA GLN A 361 6.55 4.14 12.37
C GLN A 361 5.78 3.99 13.68
N VAL A 362 4.63 3.34 13.57
CA VAL A 362 3.78 3.02 14.73
C VAL A 362 3.48 1.53 14.78
N LEU A 363 3.17 1.04 15.97
CA LEU A 363 2.69 -0.33 16.18
C LEU A 363 1.16 -0.36 16.11
N GLY A 364 0.63 -1.44 15.53
CA GLY A 364 -0.81 -1.66 15.49
C GLY A 364 -1.55 -0.72 14.55
N LEU A 365 -0.94 -0.39 13.40
CA LEU A 365 -1.59 0.38 12.36
C LEU A 365 -2.93 -0.25 11.96
N GLY A 366 -4.01 0.56 11.94
CA GLY A 366 -5.36 0.09 11.62
C GLY A 366 -6.09 -0.64 12.75
N GLN A 367 -5.48 -0.79 13.92
CA GLN A 367 -6.19 -1.29 15.10
C GLN A 367 -7.16 -0.22 15.63
N GLY A 368 -8.37 -0.65 15.97
CA GLY A 368 -9.45 0.25 16.40
C GLY A 368 -10.57 0.35 15.37
N ASN A 369 -11.21 1.49 15.30
CA ASN A 369 -12.28 1.78 14.32
C ASN A 369 -11.80 2.87 13.32
N PRO A 370 -11.27 2.49 12.16
CA PRO A 370 -10.81 3.46 11.16
C PRO A 370 -11.90 4.45 10.70
N LEU A 371 -13.17 4.03 10.69
CA LEU A 371 -14.29 4.88 10.25
C LEU A 371 -14.54 6.06 11.22
N SER A 372 -14.27 5.89 12.51
CA SER A 372 -14.40 7.01 13.45
C SER A 372 -13.33 8.09 13.26
N GLY A 373 -12.26 7.77 12.54
CA GLY A 373 -11.07 8.63 12.41
C GLY A 373 -10.16 8.64 13.65
N GLU A 374 -10.56 8.01 14.73
CA GLU A 374 -9.77 7.95 15.94
C GLU A 374 -8.61 6.98 15.81
N PHE A 375 -7.44 7.43 16.20
CA PHE A 375 -6.25 6.59 16.32
C PHE A 375 -5.59 6.75 17.68
N SER A 376 -4.99 5.67 18.15
CA SER A 376 -4.22 5.64 19.40
C SER A 376 -3.15 4.55 19.24
N ASN A 377 -1.95 4.96 18.82
CA ASN A 377 -0.89 4.03 18.44
C ASN A 377 0.34 4.20 19.33
N ASN A 378 0.93 3.09 19.75
CA ASN A 378 2.29 3.12 20.28
C ASN A 378 3.26 3.44 19.12
N ILE A 379 4.21 4.31 19.40
CA ILE A 379 5.26 4.65 18.46
C ILE A 379 6.31 3.52 18.48
N SER A 380 6.69 3.05 17.29
CA SER A 380 7.88 2.21 17.09
C SER A 380 9.09 3.09 16.80
N VAL A 381 8.95 4.07 15.91
CA VAL A 381 10.03 4.99 15.52
C VAL A 381 9.52 6.41 15.50
N ALA A 382 10.05 7.25 16.36
CA ALA A 382 9.90 8.70 16.29
C ALA A 382 11.06 9.42 16.95
N TYR A 383 11.20 10.69 16.58
CA TYR A 383 12.25 11.57 17.03
C TYR A 383 11.67 12.84 17.63
N LYS A 384 12.25 13.29 18.73
CA LYS A 384 11.89 14.58 19.36
C LYS A 384 12.46 15.73 18.54
N ILE A 385 11.64 16.74 18.34
CA ILE A 385 12.05 18.04 17.82
C ILE A 385 12.05 19.02 18.97
N GLU A 386 13.15 19.77 19.14
CA GLU A 386 13.28 20.83 20.15
C GLU A 386 14.16 21.95 19.59
N GLY A 387 13.68 23.20 19.64
CA GLY A 387 14.37 24.37 19.12
C GLY A 387 14.64 24.29 17.61
N GLY A 388 13.76 23.60 16.84
CA GLY A 388 13.94 23.45 15.39
C GLY A 388 14.95 22.37 14.95
N GLU A 389 15.36 21.49 15.88
CA GLU A 389 16.33 20.41 15.59
C GLU A 389 15.85 19.07 16.14
N ILE A 390 16.27 17.96 15.50
CA ILE A 390 16.05 16.62 16.02
C ILE A 390 17.05 16.36 17.15
N THR A 391 16.56 16.06 18.34
CA THR A 391 17.38 15.87 19.55
C THR A 391 17.57 14.41 19.95
N GLY A 392 16.83 13.47 19.35
CA GLY A 392 16.98 12.04 19.57
C GLY A 392 15.67 11.26 19.48
N LYS A 393 15.78 9.92 19.56
CA LYS A 393 14.60 9.02 19.54
C LYS A 393 13.80 9.12 20.84
N VAL A 394 12.49 8.95 20.76
CA VAL A 394 11.60 8.83 21.91
C VAL A 394 11.18 7.37 22.11
N LYS A 395 11.11 6.95 23.37
CA LYS A 395 10.69 5.60 23.77
C LYS A 395 9.35 5.64 24.53
N ASN A 396 8.69 4.49 24.62
CA ASN A 396 7.48 4.30 25.42
C ASN A 396 6.42 5.39 25.20
N THR A 397 6.32 5.86 23.97
CA THR A 397 5.50 7.00 23.59
C THR A 397 4.31 6.54 22.75
N MET A 398 3.18 7.16 22.99
CA MET A 398 1.94 6.96 22.23
C MET A 398 1.51 8.28 21.61
N ILE A 399 0.89 8.18 20.44
CA ILE A 399 0.18 9.29 19.82
C ILE A 399 -1.29 8.94 19.67
N ALA A 400 -2.16 9.96 19.82
CA ALA A 400 -3.60 9.80 19.65
C ALA A 400 -4.22 11.07 19.06
N GLY A 401 -5.28 10.89 18.29
CA GLY A 401 -6.01 11.98 17.66
C GLY A 401 -7.18 11.48 16.83
N ASN A 402 -7.85 12.44 16.18
CA ASN A 402 -8.84 12.14 15.16
C ASN A 402 -8.34 12.64 13.79
N VAL A 403 -8.25 11.77 12.82
CA VAL A 403 -7.68 12.06 11.49
C VAL A 403 -8.47 13.17 10.79
N TYR A 404 -9.80 13.14 10.87
CA TYR A 404 -10.64 14.11 10.20
C TYR A 404 -10.47 15.52 10.80
N ASP A 405 -10.36 15.61 12.13
CA ASP A 405 -10.12 16.88 12.83
C ASP A 405 -8.72 17.42 12.53
N LEU A 406 -7.69 16.56 12.59
CA LEU A 406 -6.30 16.94 12.33
C LEU A 406 -6.10 17.43 10.88
N LEU A 407 -6.70 16.74 9.92
CA LEU A 407 -6.56 17.10 8.50
C LEU A 407 -7.49 18.24 8.06
N ASN A 408 -8.53 18.57 8.84
CA ASN A 408 -9.31 19.80 8.66
C ASN A 408 -8.60 21.05 9.23
N GLY A 409 -7.64 20.84 10.13
CA GLY A 409 -6.82 21.88 10.72
C GLY A 409 -5.81 22.51 9.75
N LYS A 410 -4.90 23.28 10.32
CA LYS A 410 -3.76 23.80 9.55
C LYS A 410 -2.73 22.71 9.35
N ILE A 411 -2.50 22.29 8.12
CA ILE A 411 -1.46 21.35 7.77
C ILE A 411 -0.37 22.04 6.93
N LYS A 412 0.86 21.52 7.01
CA LYS A 412 1.93 21.81 6.06
C LYS A 412 2.39 20.51 5.41
N LEU A 413 2.75 20.58 4.15
CA LEU A 413 3.22 19.45 3.38
C LEU A 413 4.65 19.66 2.97
N GLY A 414 5.45 18.60 3.01
CA GLY A 414 6.80 18.58 2.52
C GLY A 414 6.86 18.74 0.99
N LYS A 415 7.97 19.23 0.50
CA LYS A 415 8.24 19.40 -0.94
C LYS A 415 8.56 18.06 -1.61
N GLU A 416 9.31 17.21 -0.93
CA GLU A 416 9.73 15.91 -1.42
C GLU A 416 8.67 14.89 -1.08
N ALA A 417 8.13 14.20 -2.10
CA ALA A 417 7.21 13.07 -1.93
C ALA A 417 7.96 11.77 -2.26
N GLU A 418 7.91 10.83 -1.32
CA GLU A 418 8.59 9.54 -1.43
C GLU A 418 7.59 8.39 -1.62
N TRP A 419 8.06 7.31 -2.24
CA TRP A 419 7.29 6.09 -2.37
C TRP A 419 7.34 5.27 -1.07
N VAL A 420 6.18 4.85 -0.60
CA VAL A 420 5.99 3.94 0.54
C VAL A 420 5.32 2.67 0.03
N GLY A 421 6.01 1.53 0.12
CA GLY A 421 5.49 0.24 -0.33
C GLY A 421 5.18 0.15 -1.83
N GLY A 422 5.58 1.17 -2.62
CA GLY A 422 5.34 1.26 -4.05
C GLY A 422 3.96 1.78 -4.45
N SER A 423 2.97 1.75 -3.58
CA SER A 423 1.57 2.13 -3.88
C SER A 423 1.09 3.41 -3.18
N LEU A 424 1.91 4.03 -2.36
CA LEU A 424 1.67 5.34 -1.80
C LEU A 424 2.82 6.27 -2.15
N LYS A 425 2.52 7.45 -2.69
CA LYS A 425 3.45 8.56 -2.86
C LYS A 425 3.02 9.70 -1.94
N SER A 426 3.81 9.97 -0.90
CA SER A 426 3.47 10.95 0.13
C SER A 426 4.64 11.85 0.45
N PRO A 427 4.42 13.16 0.65
CA PRO A 427 5.36 14.01 1.34
C PRO A 427 5.29 13.80 2.86
N ALA A 428 6.20 14.40 3.61
CA ALA A 428 6.03 14.58 5.04
C ALA A 428 4.82 15.50 5.30
N ILE A 429 4.03 15.18 6.34
CA ILE A 429 2.80 15.91 6.69
C ILE A 429 2.93 16.44 8.11
N VAL A 430 2.82 17.75 8.29
CA VAL A 430 2.74 18.38 9.60
C VAL A 430 1.29 18.61 9.97
N VAL A 431 0.89 18.08 11.09
CA VAL A 431 -0.40 18.39 11.73
C VAL A 431 -0.16 18.91 13.15
N ASN A 432 -1.08 19.73 13.66
CA ASN A 432 -1.01 20.28 15.02
C ASN A 432 -1.92 19.50 15.96
N ASP A 433 -1.75 19.74 17.26
CA ASP A 433 -2.64 19.26 18.30
C ASP A 433 -2.77 17.74 18.41
N VAL A 434 -1.71 16.98 18.02
CA VAL A 434 -1.65 15.53 18.25
C VAL A 434 -1.37 15.28 19.73
N ASN A 435 -2.20 14.46 20.36
CA ASN A 435 -1.98 14.07 21.75
C ASN A 435 -0.81 13.10 21.86
N VAL A 436 0.17 13.45 22.67
CA VAL A 436 1.37 12.65 22.94
C VAL A 436 1.38 12.26 24.40
N VAL A 437 1.62 10.98 24.67
CA VAL A 437 1.74 10.44 26.03
C VAL A 437 2.96 9.56 26.09
N GLN A 438 3.94 9.90 26.95
CA GLN A 438 5.04 9.00 27.27
C GLN A 438 4.69 8.22 28.53
N LYS A 439 4.82 6.89 28.49
CA LYS A 439 4.72 6.04 29.66
C LYS A 439 6.07 6.10 30.38
N GLY A 440 6.03 6.41 31.66
CA GLY A 440 7.21 6.43 32.52
C GLY A 440 7.79 5.03 32.74
#